data_391b45d58b73b30a7eb978460a10201d
#
_entry.id   391b45d58b73b30a7eb978460a10201d
#
_cell.length_a   1.000
_cell.length_b   1.000
_cell.length_c   1.000
_cell.angle_alpha   90.00
_cell.angle_beta   90.00
_cell.angle_gamma   90.00
#
_symmetry.space_group_name_H-M   'P 1'
#
loop_
_entity.id
_entity.type
_entity.pdbx_description
1 polymer ?
#
loop_
_entity_poly.entity_id
_entity_poly.type
_entity_poly.pdbx_seq_one_letter_code
_entity_poly.pdbx_strand_id
1 'polypeptide(L)'
;MEKEIKKIAILHCKKSGRVCTGAACFRAFYDRKKSFEQYEGQPVELSAYFDCNGCEADKLNDPGFTEKLERMKEEHVDRIHSGKCCLARCEQLNQMKEAMDRVGLSYVEGTH
;
A
#
# COMPACT_ATOMS: atom_id res chain seq x y z
N MET A 1 12.14 -27.28 -0.08
CA MET A 1 12.17 -25.97 0.61
C MET A 1 10.99 -25.15 0.17
N GLU A 2 10.21 -24.72 1.12
CA GLU A 2 9.07 -23.85 0.83
C GLU A 2 9.58 -22.48 0.45
N LYS A 3 9.01 -21.91 -0.61
CA LYS A 3 9.30 -20.53 -0.96
C LYS A 3 8.54 -19.61 -0.02
N GLU A 4 9.22 -18.63 0.51
CA GLU A 4 8.59 -17.63 1.34
C GLU A 4 7.62 -16.81 0.48
N ILE A 5 6.39 -16.69 0.96
CA ILE A 5 5.37 -15.91 0.27
C ILE A 5 5.51 -14.45 0.68
N LYS A 6 5.72 -13.57 -0.28
CA LYS A 6 5.74 -12.13 -0.02
C LYS A 6 4.33 -11.62 0.20
N LYS A 7 4.17 -10.81 1.21
CA LYS A 7 2.88 -10.19 1.50
C LYS A 7 2.97 -8.70 1.21
N ILE A 8 2.03 -8.21 0.43
CA ILE A 8 2.01 -6.79 0.06
C ILE A 8 0.67 -6.17 0.43
N ALA A 9 0.65 -4.85 0.50
CA ALA A 9 -0.56 -4.07 0.73
C ALA A 9 -0.66 -2.98 -0.32
N ILE A 10 -1.89 -2.52 -0.57
CA ILE A 10 -2.16 -1.40 -1.47
C ILE A 10 -2.74 -0.26 -0.66
N LEU A 11 -2.11 0.91 -0.78
CA LEU A 11 -2.58 2.16 -0.18
C LEU A 11 -3.34 2.95 -1.25
N HIS A 12 -4.57 3.31 -0.98
CA HIS A 12 -5.34 4.15 -1.88
C HIS A 12 -5.71 5.49 -1.22
N CYS A 13 -6.03 6.48 -2.05
CA CYS A 13 -6.45 7.79 -1.57
C CYS A 13 -7.90 7.74 -1.11
N LYS A 14 -8.18 8.18 0.11
CA LYS A 14 -9.54 8.19 0.64
C LYS A 14 -10.50 9.01 -0.21
N LYS A 15 -10.05 10.15 -0.74
CA LYS A 15 -10.87 10.98 -1.62
C LYS A 15 -11.25 10.26 -2.90
N SER A 16 -10.30 9.54 -3.50
CA SER A 16 -10.55 8.76 -4.70
C SER A 16 -11.49 7.60 -4.43
N GLY A 17 -11.54 7.12 -3.20
CA GLY A 17 -12.43 6.04 -2.79
C GLY A 17 -13.90 6.31 -3.02
N ARG A 18 -14.28 7.57 -3.24
CA ARG A 18 -15.68 7.90 -3.57
C ARG A 18 -16.12 7.34 -4.92
N VAL A 19 -15.17 7.14 -5.83
CA VAL A 19 -15.48 6.63 -7.18
C VAL A 19 -14.61 5.44 -7.56
N CYS A 20 -13.46 5.28 -6.92
CA CYS A 20 -12.54 4.19 -7.22
C CYS A 20 -12.94 2.90 -6.49
N THR A 21 -13.05 1.82 -7.23
CA THR A 21 -13.39 0.51 -6.67
C THR A 21 -12.16 -0.33 -6.32
N GLY A 22 -10.98 0.10 -6.74
CA GLY A 22 -9.77 -0.68 -6.59
C GLY A 22 -9.60 -1.76 -7.66
N ALA A 23 -10.57 -1.89 -8.57
CA ALA A 23 -10.55 -2.97 -9.57
C ALA A 23 -9.29 -2.95 -10.44
N ALA A 24 -8.84 -1.77 -10.85
CA ALA A 24 -7.64 -1.66 -11.69
C ALA A 24 -6.38 -2.07 -10.91
N CYS A 25 -6.30 -1.71 -9.63
CA CYS A 25 -5.18 -2.11 -8.77
C CYS A 25 -5.15 -3.63 -8.59
N PHE A 26 -6.30 -4.23 -8.30
CA PHE A 26 -6.37 -5.67 -8.12
C PHE A 26 -6.08 -6.43 -9.42
N ARG A 27 -6.59 -5.92 -10.54
CA ARG A 27 -6.30 -6.54 -11.83
C ARG A 27 -4.80 -6.51 -12.13
N ALA A 28 -4.15 -5.37 -11.91
CA ALA A 28 -2.72 -5.25 -12.13
C ALA A 28 -1.95 -6.23 -11.24
N PHE A 29 -2.40 -6.41 -10.00
CA PHE A 29 -1.79 -7.35 -9.08
C PHE A 29 -1.92 -8.79 -9.59
N TYR A 30 -3.14 -9.23 -9.91
CA TYR A 30 -3.36 -10.62 -10.31
C TYR A 30 -2.75 -10.94 -11.67
N ASP A 31 -2.69 -9.97 -12.57
CA ASP A 31 -2.10 -10.14 -13.89
C ASP A 31 -0.58 -9.91 -13.90
N ARG A 32 0.01 -9.49 -12.78
CA ARG A 32 1.43 -9.15 -12.66
C ARG A 32 1.83 -8.11 -13.70
N LYS A 33 1.05 -7.00 -13.77
CA LYS A 33 1.28 -5.89 -14.69
C LYS A 33 1.76 -4.65 -13.94
N LYS A 34 2.33 -3.73 -14.69
CA LYS A 34 2.80 -2.44 -14.16
C LYS A 34 3.75 -2.65 -12.97
N SER A 35 3.47 -2.04 -11.83
CA SER A 35 4.34 -2.19 -10.66
C SER A 35 4.45 -3.62 -10.14
N PHE A 36 3.49 -4.47 -10.46
CA PHE A 36 3.50 -5.86 -10.01
C PHE A 36 4.24 -6.82 -10.93
N GLU A 37 4.75 -6.34 -12.05
CA GLU A 37 5.59 -7.15 -12.95
C GLU A 37 6.81 -7.71 -12.22
N GLN A 38 7.33 -6.97 -11.24
CA GLN A 38 8.48 -7.41 -10.46
C GLN A 38 8.23 -8.71 -9.69
N TYR A 39 6.97 -9.09 -9.53
CA TYR A 39 6.61 -10.32 -8.82
C TYR A 39 6.22 -11.47 -9.76
N GLU A 40 6.42 -11.30 -11.05
CA GLU A 40 6.06 -12.34 -12.01
C GLU A 40 6.79 -13.64 -11.68
N GLY A 41 6.03 -14.74 -11.64
CA GLY A 41 6.58 -16.04 -11.29
C GLY A 41 6.84 -16.26 -9.81
N GLN A 42 6.51 -15.29 -8.95
CA GLN A 42 6.72 -15.40 -7.50
C GLN A 42 5.41 -15.54 -6.74
N PRO A 43 5.39 -16.31 -5.64
CA PRO A 43 4.21 -16.36 -4.79
C PRO A 43 4.10 -15.06 -3.99
N VAL A 44 3.02 -14.32 -4.23
CA VAL A 44 2.76 -13.03 -3.56
C VAL A 44 1.30 -12.98 -3.13
N GLU A 45 1.06 -12.59 -1.89
CA GLU A 45 -0.29 -12.37 -1.37
C GLU A 45 -0.60 -10.90 -1.28
N LEU A 46 -1.82 -10.53 -1.67
CA LEU A 46 -2.35 -9.21 -1.38
C LEU A 46 -3.02 -9.30 0.00
N SER A 47 -2.34 -8.81 1.01
CA SER A 47 -2.73 -9.01 2.41
C SER A 47 -3.53 -7.85 3.00
N ALA A 48 -3.46 -6.67 2.41
CA ALA A 48 -4.22 -5.52 2.89
C ALA A 48 -4.49 -4.52 1.76
N TYR A 49 -5.59 -3.82 1.89
CA TYR A 49 -5.98 -2.72 1.02
C TYR A 49 -6.54 -1.65 1.94
N PHE A 50 -5.91 -0.50 2.01
CA PHE A 50 -6.26 0.49 3.02
C PHE A 50 -6.13 1.92 2.48
N ASP A 51 -6.77 2.85 3.17
CA ASP A 51 -6.68 4.26 2.81
C ASP A 51 -5.85 5.06 3.81
N CYS A 52 -5.59 6.30 3.44
CA CYS A 52 -4.71 7.21 4.18
C CYS A 52 -5.39 7.94 5.35
N ASN A 53 -6.63 7.59 5.71
CA ASN A 53 -7.43 8.28 6.72
C ASN A 53 -7.78 9.74 6.38
N GLY A 54 -7.54 10.16 5.14
CA GLY A 54 -7.91 11.48 4.66
C GLY A 54 -6.79 12.51 4.73
N CYS A 55 -6.94 13.57 3.96
CA CYS A 55 -5.91 14.62 3.86
C CYS A 55 -5.75 15.45 5.13
N GLU A 56 -6.71 15.42 6.03
CA GLU A 56 -6.67 16.18 7.27
C GLU A 56 -5.88 15.47 8.38
N ALA A 57 -5.66 14.16 8.24
CA ALA A 57 -4.91 13.39 9.22
C ALA A 57 -3.40 13.65 9.07
N ASP A 58 -2.74 13.87 10.19
CA ASP A 58 -1.28 14.00 10.22
C ASP A 58 -0.69 12.60 10.14
N LYS A 59 -0.08 12.25 9.02
CA LYS A 59 0.38 10.89 8.74
C LYS A 59 1.45 10.39 9.72
N LEU A 60 2.18 11.30 10.34
CA LEU A 60 3.22 10.93 11.30
C LEU A 60 2.68 10.75 12.71
N ASN A 61 1.59 11.43 13.06
CA ASN A 61 1.06 11.46 14.41
C ASN A 61 -0.36 10.94 14.57
N ASP A 62 -1.06 10.67 13.47
CA ASP A 62 -2.42 10.15 13.55
C ASP A 62 -2.43 8.73 14.13
N PRO A 63 -3.07 8.52 15.30
CA PRO A 63 -3.07 7.19 15.92
C PRO A 63 -3.68 6.10 15.04
N GLY A 64 -4.73 6.45 14.29
CA GLY A 64 -5.39 5.49 13.43
C GLY A 64 -4.52 5.02 12.27
N PHE A 65 -3.81 5.95 11.65
CA PHE A 65 -2.92 5.60 10.55
C PHE A 65 -1.73 4.78 11.06
N THR A 66 -1.16 5.18 12.19
CA THR A 66 -0.07 4.44 12.83
C THR A 66 -0.52 3.01 13.17
N GLU A 67 -1.73 2.87 13.72
CA GLU A 67 -2.26 1.55 14.04
C GLU A 67 -2.43 0.68 12.81
N LYS A 68 -2.89 1.25 11.69
CA LYS A 68 -2.98 0.51 10.42
C LYS A 68 -1.63 -0.07 10.01
N LEU A 69 -0.57 0.74 10.11
CA LEU A 69 0.77 0.29 9.76
C LEU A 69 1.26 -0.80 10.72
N GLU A 70 1.00 -0.65 12.01
CA GLU A 70 1.40 -1.65 13.01
C GLU A 70 0.69 -2.98 12.79
N ARG A 71 -0.60 -2.94 12.47
CA ARG A 71 -1.38 -4.15 12.19
C ARG A 71 -0.84 -4.89 10.97
N MET A 72 -0.45 -4.14 9.93
CA MET A 72 0.16 -4.74 8.76
C MET A 72 1.51 -5.37 9.09
N LYS A 73 2.28 -4.74 9.96
CA LYS A 73 3.55 -5.31 10.42
C LYS A 73 3.33 -6.62 11.16
N GLU A 74 2.31 -6.69 12.01
CA GLU A 74 1.95 -7.91 12.73
C GLU A 74 1.55 -9.03 11.78
N GLU A 75 0.93 -8.70 10.65
CA GLU A 75 0.53 -9.67 9.63
C GLU A 75 1.66 -10.02 8.67
N HIS A 76 2.87 -9.53 8.94
CA HIS A 76 4.07 -9.80 8.14
C HIS A 76 4.01 -9.22 6.72
N VAL A 77 3.30 -8.11 6.53
CA VAL A 77 3.32 -7.39 5.26
C VAL A 77 4.73 -6.82 5.06
N ASP A 78 5.30 -7.06 3.88
CA ASP A 78 6.65 -6.62 3.55
C ASP A 78 6.68 -5.25 2.88
N ARG A 79 5.76 -5.03 1.95
CA ARG A 79 5.77 -3.84 1.09
C ARG A 79 4.40 -3.24 0.94
N ILE A 80 4.37 -1.92 0.83
CA ILE A 80 3.14 -1.17 0.58
C ILE A 80 3.27 -0.47 -0.78
N HIS A 81 2.38 -0.80 -1.71
CA HIS A 81 2.29 -0.14 -3.01
C HIS A 81 1.30 1.01 -2.92
N SER A 82 1.72 2.21 -3.28
CA SER A 82 0.78 3.33 -3.35
C SER A 82 0.05 3.32 -4.69
N GLY A 83 -1.25 3.47 -4.65
CA GLY A 83 -2.05 3.55 -5.85
C GLY A 83 -1.73 4.80 -6.67
N LYS A 84 -2.08 4.78 -7.95
CA LYS A 84 -1.88 5.91 -8.84
C LYS A 84 -2.56 7.17 -8.31
N CYS A 85 -3.70 7.01 -7.64
CA CYS A 85 -4.42 8.12 -7.03
C CYS A 85 -3.57 8.86 -5.98
N CYS A 86 -2.77 8.13 -5.20
CA CYS A 86 -1.88 8.75 -4.23
C CYS A 86 -0.73 9.50 -4.92
N LEU A 87 -0.15 8.90 -5.94
CA LEU A 87 0.96 9.52 -6.67
C LEU A 87 0.55 10.81 -7.36
N ALA A 88 -0.69 10.86 -7.87
CA ALA A 88 -1.17 12.01 -8.64
C ALA A 88 -1.62 13.19 -7.78
N ARG A 89 -2.07 12.94 -6.55
CA ARG A 89 -2.78 13.97 -5.76
C ARG A 89 -2.31 14.16 -4.34
N CYS A 90 -1.57 13.23 -3.77
CA CYS A 90 -1.29 13.28 -2.34
C CYS A 90 -0.10 14.17 -2.01
N GLU A 91 -0.37 15.27 -1.29
CA GLU A 91 0.67 16.16 -0.81
C GLU A 91 1.41 15.62 0.40
N GLN A 92 0.85 14.61 1.06
CA GLN A 92 1.40 14.02 2.27
C GLN A 92 2.13 12.69 2.02
N LEU A 93 2.40 12.38 0.75
CA LEU A 93 3.02 11.11 0.41
C LEU A 93 4.37 10.90 1.11
N ASN A 94 5.18 11.95 1.20
CA ASN A 94 6.48 11.85 1.87
C ASN A 94 6.33 11.55 3.35
N GLN A 95 5.31 12.10 4.00
CA GLN A 95 5.02 11.82 5.40
C GLN A 95 4.58 10.36 5.58
N MET A 96 3.80 9.84 4.65
CA MET A 96 3.38 8.45 4.69
C MET A 96 4.57 7.51 4.51
N LYS A 97 5.50 7.84 3.62
CA LYS A 97 6.72 7.07 3.44
C LYS A 97 7.55 7.04 4.72
N GLU A 98 7.67 8.17 5.39
CA GLU A 98 8.40 8.25 6.65
C GLU A 98 7.71 7.41 7.74
N ALA A 99 6.38 7.48 7.82
CA ALA A 99 5.63 6.69 8.79
C ALA A 99 5.85 5.19 8.56
N MET A 100 5.84 4.75 7.30
CA MET A 100 6.11 3.35 6.94
C MET A 100 7.51 2.93 7.35
N ASP A 101 8.49 3.80 7.09
CA ASP A 101 9.88 3.52 7.42
C ASP A 101 10.06 3.35 8.94
N ARG A 102 9.37 4.15 9.73
CA ARG A 102 9.44 4.08 11.20
C ARG A 102 9.02 2.72 11.74
N VAL A 103 8.06 2.06 11.10
CA VAL A 103 7.58 0.74 11.54
C VAL A 103 8.23 -0.41 10.78
N GLY A 104 9.15 -0.12 9.86
CA GLY A 104 9.89 -1.15 9.14
C GLY A 104 9.16 -1.73 7.94
N LEU A 105 8.26 -0.97 7.32
CA LEU A 105 7.57 -1.36 6.09
C LEU A 105 8.23 -0.71 4.89
N SER A 106 8.42 -1.45 3.82
CA SER A 106 9.01 -0.91 2.59
C SER A 106 7.93 -0.29 1.70
N TYR A 107 8.24 0.84 1.11
CA TYR A 107 7.34 1.55 0.21
C TYR A 107 7.72 1.28 -1.24
N VAL A 108 6.70 1.05 -2.09
CA VAL A 108 6.87 0.88 -3.52
C VAL A 108 5.90 1.81 -4.25
N GLU A 109 6.40 2.58 -5.21
CA GLU A 109 5.54 3.45 -6.00
C GLU A 109 4.69 2.67 -6.98
N GLY A 110 3.38 2.95 -6.95
CA GLY A 110 2.47 2.56 -8.00
C GLY A 110 1.83 1.20 -7.86
N THR A 111 0.73 1.05 -8.57
CA THR A 111 -0.01 -0.21 -8.71
C THR A 111 -0.23 -0.49 -10.20
N HIS A 112 -0.96 0.40 -10.88
CA HIS A 112 -1.29 0.20 -12.30
C HIS A 112 -0.91 1.38 -13.17
#